data_8714b0e37d042136491de612d9788e08
#
_entry.id   8714b0e37d042136491de612d9788e08
#
_cell.length_a   1.000
_cell.length_b   1.000
_cell.length_c   1.000
_cell.angle_alpha   90.00
_cell.angle_beta   90.00
_cell.angle_gamma   90.00
#
_symmetry.space_group_name_H-M   'P 1'
#
loop_
_entity.id
_entity.type
_entity.pdbx_description
1 polymer ?
#
loop_
_entity_poly.entity_id
_entity_poly.type
_entity_poly.pdbx_seq_one_letter_code
_entity_poly.pdbx_strand_id
1 'polypeptide(L)'
;EPNKDFIKNNDNENVLIIGNSHGYDFYKSLTSNKKLKEKFNIQFFFAQTHCLEEIITKNDNSCERTFNRDDAKMKTGIENFLNSNIVILKTRWYPESLENIEETIIFLKKYDKKIVLVSDFSVFNLPEEIPAVKSGKNFPQKILFRESFPFERFILENDRFPNKEELKEVEKKYFLLLKKDILKNNKFLENLSRRLDIKFLNH
;
A
#
# COMPACT_ATOMS: atom_id res chain seq x y z
N GLU A 1 -6.25 -7.15 -14.33
CA GLU A 1 -6.55 -8.29 -13.44
C GLU A 1 -5.29 -8.65 -12.67
N PRO A 2 -5.37 -8.87 -11.35
CA PRO A 2 -4.23 -9.32 -10.55
C PRO A 2 -3.86 -10.77 -10.90
N ASN A 3 -2.61 -11.13 -10.66
CA ASN A 3 -2.07 -12.48 -10.85
C ASN A 3 -2.08 -12.99 -12.31
N LYS A 4 -1.72 -12.12 -13.25
CA LYS A 4 -1.33 -12.53 -14.60
C LYS A 4 0.19 -12.71 -14.66
N ASP A 5 0.64 -13.56 -15.57
CA ASP A 5 2.07 -13.68 -15.87
C ASP A 5 2.62 -12.37 -16.46
N PHE A 6 3.91 -12.16 -16.31
CA PHE A 6 4.61 -11.12 -17.05
C PHE A 6 4.48 -11.36 -18.56
N ILE A 7 4.35 -10.27 -19.32
CA ILE A 7 4.31 -10.34 -20.78
C ILE A 7 5.66 -10.87 -21.27
N LYS A 8 5.65 -12.03 -21.91
CA LYS A 8 6.85 -12.63 -22.50
C LYS A 8 7.29 -11.80 -23.73
N ASN A 9 8.60 -11.71 -23.92
CA ASN A 9 9.22 -10.98 -25.06
C ASN A 9 9.07 -9.45 -24.99
N ASN A 10 9.13 -8.88 -23.81
CA ASN A 10 9.19 -7.45 -23.58
C ASN A 10 10.53 -7.12 -22.91
N ASP A 11 11.28 -6.16 -23.48
CA ASP A 11 12.56 -5.68 -22.92
C ASP A 11 12.39 -4.83 -21.64
N ASN A 12 11.16 -4.63 -21.20
CA ASN A 12 10.83 -3.86 -20.02
C ASN A 12 11.22 -4.61 -18.73
N GLU A 13 11.72 -3.88 -17.73
CA GLU A 13 11.98 -4.45 -16.41
C GLU A 13 10.67 -4.99 -15.78
N ASN A 14 10.72 -6.20 -15.25
CA ASN A 14 9.61 -6.84 -14.56
C ASN A 14 9.51 -6.32 -13.13
N VAL A 15 8.39 -5.71 -12.80
CA VAL A 15 8.09 -5.15 -11.48
C VAL A 15 6.96 -5.93 -10.85
N LEU A 16 7.21 -6.57 -9.71
CA LEU A 16 6.19 -7.22 -8.92
C LEU A 16 5.83 -6.40 -7.70
N ILE A 17 4.57 -6.05 -7.57
CA ILE A 17 4.04 -5.45 -6.35
C ILE A 17 3.44 -6.56 -5.50
N ILE A 18 3.88 -6.65 -4.24
CA ILE A 18 3.40 -7.64 -3.28
C ILE A 18 2.69 -6.90 -2.13
N GLY A 19 1.51 -7.36 -1.77
CA GLY A 19 0.77 -6.77 -0.66
C GLY A 19 -0.70 -7.19 -0.59
N ASN A 20 -1.45 -6.47 0.24
CA ASN A 20 -2.90 -6.63 0.44
C ASN A 20 -3.70 -5.67 -0.48
N SER A 21 -4.96 -5.37 -0.10
CA SER A 21 -5.82 -4.43 -0.84
C SER A 21 -5.18 -3.05 -1.08
N HIS A 22 -4.41 -2.53 -0.12
CA HIS A 22 -3.66 -1.28 -0.29
C HIS A 22 -2.56 -1.39 -1.36
N GLY A 23 -1.89 -2.54 -1.43
CA GLY A 23 -0.94 -2.86 -2.50
C GLY A 23 -1.65 -2.93 -3.86
N TYR A 24 -2.85 -3.49 -3.91
CA TYR A 24 -3.65 -3.56 -5.13
C TYR A 24 -4.11 -2.19 -5.63
N ASP A 25 -4.49 -1.29 -4.73
CA ASP A 25 -4.83 0.09 -5.11
C ASP A 25 -3.61 0.85 -5.63
N PHE A 26 -2.45 0.63 -5.03
CA PHE A 26 -1.17 1.15 -5.52
C PHE A 26 -0.83 0.59 -6.91
N TYR A 27 -1.00 -0.72 -7.12
CA TYR A 27 -0.84 -1.36 -8.44
C TYR A 27 -1.75 -0.72 -9.49
N LYS A 28 -3.03 -0.51 -9.19
CA LYS A 28 -3.96 0.18 -10.10
C LYS A 28 -3.50 1.59 -10.45
N SER A 29 -3.03 2.34 -9.46
CA SER A 29 -2.49 3.68 -9.66
C SER A 29 -1.29 3.67 -10.61
N LEU A 30 -0.30 2.80 -10.40
CA LEU A 30 0.86 2.70 -11.28
C LEU A 30 0.48 2.24 -12.69
N THR A 31 -0.40 1.24 -12.80
CA THR A 31 -0.82 0.70 -14.09
C THR A 31 -1.81 1.59 -14.83
N SER A 32 -2.39 2.61 -14.22
CA SER A 32 -3.13 3.67 -14.93
C SER A 32 -2.20 4.68 -15.62
N ASN A 33 -0.94 4.77 -15.20
CA ASN A 33 0.04 5.68 -15.77
C ASN A 33 0.65 5.08 -17.05
N LYS A 34 0.33 5.70 -18.22
CA LYS A 34 0.78 5.22 -19.53
C LYS A 34 2.31 5.17 -19.65
N LYS A 35 3.02 6.19 -19.14
CA LYS A 35 4.49 6.26 -19.20
C LYS A 35 5.16 5.14 -18.39
N LEU A 36 4.56 4.72 -17.27
CA LEU A 36 5.09 3.61 -16.48
C LEU A 36 4.88 2.27 -17.19
N LYS A 37 3.72 2.07 -17.81
CA LYS A 37 3.45 0.86 -18.61
C LYS A 37 4.37 0.68 -19.81
N GLU A 38 4.83 1.78 -20.39
CA GLU A 38 5.77 1.75 -21.51
C GLU A 38 7.18 1.32 -21.07
N LYS A 39 7.53 1.54 -19.80
CA LYS A 39 8.86 1.25 -19.25
C LYS A 39 8.95 -0.05 -18.46
N PHE A 40 7.86 -0.43 -17.81
CA PHE A 40 7.83 -1.53 -16.87
C PHE A 40 6.70 -2.51 -17.19
N ASN A 41 7.01 -3.78 -17.05
CA ASN A 41 6.02 -4.84 -17.04
C ASN A 41 5.58 -5.08 -15.59
N ILE A 42 4.44 -4.50 -15.19
CA ILE A 42 4.01 -4.44 -13.79
C ILE A 42 2.96 -5.50 -13.52
N GLN A 43 3.19 -6.34 -12.52
CA GLN A 43 2.23 -7.33 -12.01
C GLN A 43 2.01 -7.17 -10.51
N PHE A 44 0.95 -7.79 -10.02
CA PHE A 44 0.57 -7.77 -8.62
C PHE A 44 0.44 -9.18 -8.06
N PHE A 45 0.97 -9.39 -6.87
CA PHE A 45 0.83 -10.61 -6.10
C PHE A 45 0.14 -10.31 -4.77
N PHE A 46 -1.05 -10.87 -4.58
CA PHE A 46 -1.78 -10.73 -3.34
C PHE A 46 -1.20 -11.68 -2.29
N ALA A 47 -0.37 -11.14 -1.40
CA ALA A 47 0.22 -11.90 -0.30
C ALA A 47 0.48 -10.99 0.90
N GLN A 48 0.45 -11.57 2.10
CA GLN A 48 0.92 -10.87 3.29
C GLN A 48 2.45 -10.91 3.32
N THR A 49 3.06 -9.77 3.62
CA THR A 49 4.53 -9.64 3.56
C THR A 49 5.24 -10.58 4.52
N HIS A 50 4.70 -10.80 5.72
CA HIS A 50 5.29 -11.72 6.72
C HIS A 50 5.16 -13.20 6.36
N CYS A 51 4.35 -13.54 5.36
CA CYS A 51 4.19 -14.92 4.88
C CYS A 51 5.04 -15.24 3.65
N LEU A 52 5.78 -14.29 3.11
CA LEU A 52 6.46 -14.47 1.81
C LEU A 52 7.50 -15.59 1.83
N GLU A 53 8.26 -15.74 2.89
CA GLU A 53 9.26 -16.82 2.98
C GLU A 53 8.58 -18.18 2.91
N GLU A 54 7.55 -18.42 3.71
CA GLU A 54 6.80 -19.69 3.69
C GLU A 54 6.17 -19.95 2.32
N ILE A 55 5.56 -18.93 1.72
CA ILE A 55 4.90 -19.04 0.42
C ILE A 55 5.91 -19.42 -0.67
N ILE A 56 7.07 -18.77 -0.70
CA ILE A 56 8.08 -18.95 -1.77
C ILE A 56 8.83 -20.27 -1.59
N THR A 57 9.14 -20.64 -0.34
CA THR A 57 9.89 -21.89 -0.04
C THR A 57 9.01 -23.11 0.10
N LYS A 58 7.69 -22.93 0.13
CA LYS A 58 6.70 -24.00 0.40
C LYS A 58 6.91 -24.71 1.72
N ASN A 59 7.54 -24.05 2.68
CA ASN A 59 7.79 -24.56 4.01
C ASN A 59 6.68 -24.08 4.94
N ASP A 60 5.83 -25.02 5.36
CA ASP A 60 4.78 -24.85 6.35
C ASP A 60 3.48 -24.15 5.90
N ASN A 61 2.40 -24.55 6.59
CA ASN A 61 1.00 -24.25 6.26
C ASN A 61 0.36 -23.20 7.19
N SER A 62 1.15 -22.48 8.03
CA SER A 62 0.58 -21.55 8.99
C SER A 62 -0.02 -20.31 8.32
N CYS A 63 0.65 -19.78 7.33
CA CYS A 63 0.15 -18.70 6.46
C CYS A 63 -0.91 -19.16 5.45
N GLU A 64 -0.99 -20.46 5.18
CA GLU A 64 -1.98 -21.06 4.28
C GLU A 64 -3.41 -20.88 4.73
N ARG A 65 -3.68 -20.93 6.02
CA ARG A 65 -5.05 -20.91 6.56
C ARG A 65 -5.75 -19.55 6.45
N THR A 66 -5.01 -18.49 6.16
CA THR A 66 -5.53 -17.12 6.18
C THR A 66 -6.09 -16.65 4.82
N PHE A 67 -5.82 -17.38 3.74
CA PHE A 67 -6.31 -17.03 2.40
C PHE A 67 -7.04 -18.20 1.76
N ASN A 68 -8.27 -17.96 1.28
CA ASN A 68 -8.96 -18.87 0.34
C ASN A 68 -8.08 -18.97 -0.91
N ARG A 69 -7.35 -20.05 -1.03
CA ARG A 69 -6.33 -20.23 -2.07
C ARG A 69 -6.93 -20.68 -3.37
N ASP A 70 -6.74 -19.86 -4.34
CA ASP A 70 -6.66 -20.28 -5.73
C ASP A 70 -5.19 -20.68 -5.98
N ASP A 71 -4.90 -21.98 -5.96
CA ASP A 71 -3.54 -22.53 -6.13
C ASP A 71 -2.88 -22.03 -7.43
N ALA A 72 -3.66 -21.81 -8.47
CA ALA A 72 -3.17 -21.23 -9.73
C ALA A 72 -2.64 -19.81 -9.56
N LYS A 73 -3.34 -18.97 -8.78
CA LYS A 73 -2.90 -17.60 -8.50
C LYS A 73 -1.66 -17.54 -7.63
N MET A 74 -1.54 -18.48 -6.68
CA MET A 74 -0.34 -18.59 -5.85
C MET A 74 0.86 -19.01 -6.70
N LYS A 75 0.69 -20.02 -7.55
CA LYS A 75 1.73 -20.46 -8.48
C LYS A 75 2.19 -19.32 -9.39
N THR A 76 1.26 -18.61 -10.02
CA THR A 76 1.58 -17.43 -10.85
C THR A 76 2.29 -16.33 -10.05
N GLY A 77 1.87 -16.08 -8.80
CA GLY A 77 2.52 -15.11 -7.92
C GLY A 77 3.98 -15.47 -7.61
N ILE A 78 4.27 -16.75 -7.33
CA ILE A 78 5.62 -17.27 -7.10
C ILE A 78 6.46 -17.18 -8.39
N GLU A 79 5.92 -17.60 -9.54
CA GLU A 79 6.59 -17.51 -10.83
C GLU A 79 6.92 -16.05 -11.18
N ASN A 80 5.99 -15.13 -10.96
CA ASN A 80 6.24 -13.70 -11.12
C ASN A 80 7.32 -13.19 -10.16
N PHE A 81 7.33 -13.66 -8.91
CA PHE A 81 8.41 -13.30 -7.97
C PHE A 81 9.77 -13.74 -8.51
N LEU A 82 9.90 -14.98 -8.95
CA LEU A 82 11.16 -15.51 -9.48
C LEU A 82 11.61 -14.73 -10.73
N ASN A 83 10.69 -14.32 -11.58
CA ASN A 83 10.96 -13.60 -12.84
C ASN A 83 10.99 -12.06 -12.69
N SER A 84 10.78 -11.50 -11.51
CA SER A 84 10.83 -10.06 -11.30
C SER A 84 12.27 -9.54 -11.17
N ASN A 85 12.50 -8.31 -11.61
CA ASN A 85 13.74 -7.56 -11.38
C ASN A 85 13.59 -6.68 -10.12
N ILE A 86 12.39 -6.12 -9.94
CA ILE A 86 12.06 -5.22 -8.85
C ILE A 86 10.87 -5.78 -8.08
N VAL A 87 11.00 -5.83 -6.77
CA VAL A 87 9.92 -6.19 -5.84
C VAL A 87 9.53 -4.97 -5.02
N ILE A 88 8.27 -4.57 -5.12
CA ILE A 88 7.70 -3.46 -4.36
C ILE A 88 6.82 -4.06 -3.25
N LEU A 89 7.16 -3.79 -2.01
CA LEU A 89 6.36 -4.17 -0.85
C LEU A 89 5.43 -3.01 -0.48
N LYS A 90 4.13 -3.19 -0.71
CA LYS A 90 3.09 -2.22 -0.36
C LYS A 90 1.91 -2.91 0.29
N THR A 91 1.73 -2.67 1.56
CA THR A 91 0.62 -3.19 2.34
C THR A 91 0.12 -2.11 3.30
N ARG A 92 -0.99 -2.35 3.96
CA ARG A 92 -1.28 -1.66 5.22
C ARG A 92 -0.37 -2.30 6.28
N TRP A 93 0.50 -1.49 6.85
CA TRP A 93 1.52 -1.95 7.79
C TRP A 93 0.93 -2.18 9.18
N TYR A 94 0.39 -3.39 9.37
CA TYR A 94 -0.04 -3.86 10.68
C TYR A 94 1.16 -4.27 11.56
N PRO A 95 1.01 -4.34 12.89
CA PRO A 95 2.10 -4.72 13.79
C PRO A 95 2.82 -6.01 13.35
N GLU A 96 2.06 -7.06 13.01
CA GLU A 96 2.61 -8.36 12.58
C GLU A 96 3.47 -8.24 11.32
N SER A 97 3.05 -7.38 10.39
CA SER A 97 3.82 -7.12 9.16
C SER A 97 5.09 -6.31 9.44
N LEU A 98 5.06 -5.43 10.45
CA LEU A 98 6.23 -4.62 10.83
C LEU A 98 7.25 -5.41 11.64
N GLU A 99 6.82 -6.32 12.51
CA GLU A 99 7.70 -7.16 13.31
C GLU A 99 8.60 -8.05 12.43
N ASN A 100 8.08 -8.57 11.34
CA ASN A 100 8.77 -9.52 10.48
C ASN A 100 9.33 -8.90 9.19
N ILE A 101 9.16 -7.59 8.97
CA ILE A 101 9.52 -6.97 7.69
C ILE A 101 11.02 -7.00 7.41
N GLU A 102 11.86 -6.88 8.43
CA GLU A 102 13.32 -6.95 8.27
C GLU A 102 13.76 -8.32 7.78
N GLU A 103 13.27 -9.38 8.41
CA GLU A 103 13.56 -10.77 8.03
C GLU A 103 13.06 -11.05 6.61
N THR A 104 11.85 -10.58 6.29
CA THR A 104 11.29 -10.66 4.94
C THR A 104 12.21 -10.00 3.91
N ILE A 105 12.72 -8.80 4.17
CA ILE A 105 13.62 -8.10 3.24
C ILE A 105 14.94 -8.86 3.09
N ILE A 106 15.53 -9.34 4.20
CA ILE A 106 16.76 -10.13 4.18
C ILE A 106 16.55 -11.39 3.34
N PHE A 107 15.40 -12.07 3.51
CA PHE A 107 15.04 -13.23 2.71
C PHE A 107 14.96 -12.89 1.21
N LEU A 108 14.21 -11.82 0.86
CA LEU A 108 14.04 -11.41 -0.55
C LEU A 108 15.37 -11.01 -1.21
N LYS A 109 16.31 -10.44 -0.46
CA LYS A 109 17.66 -10.10 -0.96
C LYS A 109 18.46 -11.32 -1.42
N LYS A 110 18.17 -12.51 -0.89
CA LYS A 110 18.83 -13.77 -1.34
C LYS A 110 18.53 -14.10 -2.81
N TYR A 111 17.49 -13.49 -3.38
CA TYR A 111 17.07 -13.69 -4.78
C TYR A 111 17.57 -12.61 -5.73
N ASP A 112 18.52 -11.77 -5.30
CA ASP A 112 19.11 -10.69 -6.11
C ASP A 112 18.07 -9.71 -6.67
N LYS A 113 17.04 -9.37 -5.87
CA LYS A 113 15.97 -8.45 -6.25
C LYS A 113 16.24 -7.02 -5.79
N LYS A 114 15.92 -6.05 -6.64
CA LYS A 114 15.82 -4.65 -6.20
C LYS A 114 14.55 -4.48 -5.37
N ILE A 115 14.68 -4.20 -4.09
CA ILE A 115 13.53 -4.09 -3.18
C ILE A 115 13.17 -2.63 -2.96
N VAL A 116 11.88 -2.34 -3.00
CA VAL A 116 11.29 -1.04 -2.73
C VAL A 116 10.23 -1.19 -1.64
N LEU A 117 10.39 -0.47 -0.53
CA LEU A 117 9.33 -0.30 0.47
C LEU A 117 8.50 0.94 0.14
N VAL A 118 7.19 0.81 0.28
CA VAL A 118 6.26 1.94 0.12
C VAL A 118 5.58 2.22 1.45
N SER A 119 5.56 3.52 1.85
CA SER A 119 4.86 3.97 3.06
C SER A 119 3.38 3.59 3.04
N ASP A 120 2.74 3.59 4.21
CA ASP A 120 1.29 3.51 4.27
C ASP A 120 0.66 4.83 3.81
N PHE A 121 -0.59 4.75 3.37
CA PHE A 121 -1.37 5.95 3.05
C PHE A 121 -1.63 6.77 4.32
N SER A 122 -1.72 8.08 4.16
CA SER A 122 -2.20 8.94 5.22
C SER A 122 -3.62 8.53 5.62
N VAL A 123 -3.79 8.12 6.87
CA VAL A 123 -5.10 7.78 7.43
C VAL A 123 -5.44 8.83 8.49
N PHE A 124 -6.62 9.38 8.38
CA PHE A 124 -7.10 10.41 9.27
C PHE A 124 -8.00 9.83 10.35
N ASN A 125 -7.92 10.38 11.56
CA ASN A 125 -8.94 10.16 12.57
C ASN A 125 -10.20 10.91 12.14
N LEU A 126 -11.34 10.24 12.22
CA LEU A 126 -12.60 10.93 12.07
C LEU A 126 -12.82 11.84 13.28
N PRO A 127 -13.29 13.08 13.09
CA PRO A 127 -13.71 13.92 14.20
C PRO A 127 -14.73 13.18 15.07
N GLU A 128 -14.61 13.28 16.38
CA GLU A 128 -15.47 12.55 17.35
C GLU A 128 -16.95 12.92 17.24
N GLU A 129 -17.25 14.02 16.59
CA GLU A 129 -18.59 14.61 16.44
C GLU A 129 -19.50 13.91 15.43
N ILE A 130 -19.10 12.73 14.87
CA ILE A 130 -19.94 11.99 13.91
C ILE A 130 -20.41 10.66 14.51
N PRO A 131 -21.47 10.66 15.33
CA PRO A 131 -22.03 9.43 15.88
C PRO A 131 -22.53 8.45 14.81
N ALA A 132 -22.93 8.96 13.66
CA ALA A 132 -23.53 8.22 12.56
C ALA A 132 -22.55 7.29 11.82
N VAL A 133 -21.24 7.55 11.86
CA VAL A 133 -20.23 6.72 11.19
C VAL A 133 -20.03 5.38 11.90
N LYS A 134 -20.35 5.30 13.20
CA LYS A 134 -20.24 4.05 13.98
C LYS A 134 -21.31 3.00 13.64
N SER A 135 -22.41 3.39 12.98
CA SER A 135 -23.55 2.48 12.77
C SER A 135 -23.57 1.75 11.42
N GLY A 136 -22.73 2.10 10.48
CA GLY A 136 -22.58 1.35 9.21
C GLY A 136 -23.83 1.27 8.30
N LYS A 137 -24.93 1.96 8.66
CA LYS A 137 -26.21 1.80 7.97
C LYS A 137 -26.71 3.15 7.45
N ASN A 138 -26.72 3.33 6.15
CA ASN A 138 -27.41 4.32 5.33
C ASN A 138 -26.59 5.43 4.66
N PHE A 139 -26.95 5.68 3.43
CA PHE A 139 -26.38 6.56 2.42
C PHE A 139 -26.22 8.06 2.78
N PRO A 140 -27.08 8.68 3.59
CA PRO A 140 -26.89 10.07 4.03
C PRO A 140 -25.58 10.30 4.78
N GLN A 141 -24.99 9.27 5.36
CA GLN A 141 -23.75 9.32 6.14
C GLN A 141 -22.50 9.63 5.29
N LYS A 142 -22.52 9.39 3.99
CA LYS A 142 -21.41 9.78 3.10
C LYS A 142 -21.29 11.29 2.92
N ILE A 143 -22.38 12.01 3.01
CA ILE A 143 -22.38 13.47 2.92
C ILE A 143 -21.83 14.06 4.22
N LEU A 144 -22.33 13.59 5.36
CA LEU A 144 -21.83 13.98 6.68
C LEU A 144 -20.33 13.65 6.87
N PHE A 145 -19.86 12.55 6.30
CA PHE A 145 -18.45 12.18 6.31
C PHE A 145 -17.58 13.20 5.55
N ARG A 146 -18.04 13.71 4.41
CA ARG A 146 -17.32 14.74 3.65
C ARG A 146 -17.26 16.07 4.42
N GLU A 147 -18.35 16.48 5.02
CA GLU A 147 -18.44 17.72 5.83
C GLU A 147 -17.49 17.74 7.03
N SER A 148 -16.96 16.56 7.43
CA SER A 148 -15.99 16.43 8.52
C SER A 148 -14.58 16.78 8.14
N PHE A 149 -14.25 16.75 6.85
CA PHE A 149 -12.92 17.06 6.42
C PHE A 149 -12.73 18.57 6.25
N PRO A 150 -11.60 19.11 6.69
CA PRO A 150 -11.37 20.54 6.72
C PRO A 150 -11.57 21.28 5.39
N PHE A 151 -11.24 20.64 4.26
CA PHE A 151 -11.37 21.26 2.93
C PHE A 151 -12.83 21.32 2.49
N GLU A 152 -13.54 20.21 2.62
CA GLU A 152 -14.96 20.12 2.29
C GLU A 152 -15.80 21.03 3.18
N ARG A 153 -15.48 21.07 4.50
CA ARG A 153 -16.13 21.99 5.44
C ARG A 153 -15.90 23.45 5.03
N PHE A 154 -14.67 23.80 4.64
CA PHE A 154 -14.38 25.16 4.19
C PHE A 154 -15.24 25.55 2.98
N ILE A 155 -15.38 24.68 1.97
CA ILE A 155 -16.20 24.93 0.78
C ILE A 155 -17.67 25.08 1.15
N LEU A 156 -18.21 24.23 2.03
CA LEU A 156 -19.57 24.28 2.48
C LEU A 156 -19.91 25.58 3.26
N GLU A 157 -18.97 26.00 4.10
CA GLU A 157 -19.16 27.22 4.93
C GLU A 157 -19.00 28.53 4.12
N ASN A 158 -18.19 28.53 3.06
CA ASN A 158 -17.82 29.73 2.33
C ASN A 158 -18.34 29.78 0.88
N ASP A 159 -18.90 28.67 0.38
CA ASP A 159 -19.38 28.50 -1.01
C ASP A 159 -18.32 28.86 -2.08
N ARG A 160 -17.04 28.64 -1.75
CA ARG A 160 -15.89 28.86 -2.63
C ARG A 160 -14.68 28.00 -2.22
N PHE A 161 -13.72 27.89 -3.11
CA PHE A 161 -12.44 27.27 -2.80
C PHE A 161 -11.57 28.18 -1.89
N PRO A 162 -10.75 27.61 -1.00
CA PRO A 162 -9.81 28.36 -0.19
C PRO A 162 -8.74 29.02 -1.07
N ASN A 163 -8.35 30.24 -0.72
CA ASN A 163 -7.17 30.88 -1.30
C ASN A 163 -5.88 30.24 -0.74
N LYS A 164 -4.71 30.69 -1.19
CA LYS A 164 -3.41 30.12 -0.84
C LYS A 164 -3.09 30.16 0.67
N GLU A 165 -3.54 31.18 1.38
CA GLU A 165 -3.32 31.32 2.82
C GLU A 165 -4.30 30.45 3.62
N GLU A 166 -5.57 30.49 3.24
CA GLU A 166 -6.62 29.65 3.83
C GLU A 166 -6.33 28.15 3.61
N LEU A 167 -5.76 27.79 2.46
CA LEU A 167 -5.35 26.41 2.17
C LEU A 167 -4.30 25.91 3.18
N LYS A 168 -3.35 26.75 3.58
CA LYS A 168 -2.37 26.39 4.61
C LYS A 168 -3.03 26.10 5.96
N GLU A 169 -4.07 26.84 6.33
CA GLU A 169 -4.81 26.58 7.58
C GLU A 169 -5.64 25.30 7.48
N VAL A 170 -6.22 25.04 6.31
CA VAL A 170 -6.90 23.77 6.02
C VAL A 170 -5.92 22.59 6.12
N GLU A 171 -4.74 22.70 5.53
CA GLU A 171 -3.68 21.69 5.60
C GLU A 171 -3.23 21.41 7.04
N LYS A 172 -3.07 22.44 7.88
CA LYS A 172 -2.76 22.26 9.30
C LYS A 172 -3.85 21.46 10.03
N LYS A 173 -5.12 21.73 9.73
CA LYS A 173 -6.24 20.98 10.31
C LYS A 173 -6.20 19.50 9.88
N TYR A 174 -5.88 19.22 8.61
CA TYR A 174 -5.67 17.84 8.15
C TYR A 174 -4.53 17.16 8.90
N PHE A 175 -3.40 17.86 9.10
CA PHE A 175 -2.27 17.30 9.81
C PHE A 175 -2.62 16.87 11.25
N LEU A 176 -3.50 17.63 11.93
CA LEU A 176 -3.99 17.28 13.26
C LEU A 176 -4.86 16.03 13.28
N LEU A 177 -5.50 15.71 12.15
CA LEU A 177 -6.35 14.51 12.00
C LEU A 177 -5.52 13.25 11.63
N LEU A 178 -4.25 13.39 11.25
CA LEU A 178 -3.41 12.25 10.89
C LEU A 178 -3.25 11.28 12.05
N LYS A 179 -3.41 9.99 11.77
CA LYS A 179 -3.14 8.92 12.72
C LYS A 179 -1.65 8.87 13.03
N LYS A 180 -1.28 9.14 14.26
CA LYS A 180 0.12 9.15 14.72
C LYS A 180 0.83 7.82 14.51
N ASP A 181 0.11 6.70 14.62
CA ASP A 181 0.67 5.36 14.40
C ASP A 181 1.17 5.18 12.96
N ILE A 182 0.43 5.71 11.98
CA ILE A 182 0.86 5.65 10.57
C ILE A 182 2.17 6.44 10.37
N LEU A 183 2.27 7.62 10.96
CA LEU A 183 3.50 8.42 10.89
C LEU A 183 4.69 7.69 11.54
N LYS A 184 4.46 7.06 12.69
CA LYS A 184 5.47 6.25 13.38
C LYS A 184 5.91 5.05 12.53
N ASN A 185 4.96 4.32 11.94
CA ASN A 185 5.22 3.18 11.08
C ASN A 185 6.01 3.59 9.83
N ASN A 186 5.62 4.67 9.17
CA ASN A 186 6.33 5.18 8.00
C ASN A 186 7.75 5.61 8.34
N LYS A 187 7.96 6.25 9.50
CA LYS A 187 9.30 6.61 9.97
C LYS A 187 10.16 5.39 10.28
N PHE A 188 9.56 4.34 10.86
CA PHE A 188 10.24 3.06 11.07
C PHE A 188 10.68 2.44 9.75
N LEU A 189 9.77 2.34 8.76
CA LEU A 189 10.06 1.79 7.43
C LEU A 189 11.15 2.57 6.69
N GLU A 190 11.12 3.91 6.79
CA GLU A 190 12.16 4.76 6.22
C GLU A 190 13.54 4.49 6.86
N ASN A 191 13.60 4.37 8.18
CA ASN A 191 14.85 4.07 8.88
C ASN A 191 15.35 2.66 8.55
N LEU A 192 14.45 1.68 8.49
CA LEU A 192 14.76 0.31 8.10
C LEU A 192 15.32 0.25 6.67
N SER A 193 14.69 0.98 5.74
CA SER A 193 15.15 1.00 4.35
C SER A 193 16.56 1.55 4.19
N ARG A 194 16.91 2.60 4.96
CA ARG A 194 18.27 3.15 5.00
C ARG A 194 19.28 2.14 5.56
N ARG A 195 18.92 1.46 6.66
CA ARG A 195 19.79 0.46 7.30
C ARG A 195 20.04 -0.76 6.40
N LEU A 196 19.04 -1.18 5.66
CA LEU A 196 19.13 -2.33 4.76
C LEU A 196 19.57 -1.96 3.34
N ASP A 197 19.90 -0.70 3.06
CA ASP A 197 20.25 -0.20 1.73
C ASP A 197 19.26 -0.63 0.64
N ILE A 198 18.00 -0.27 0.84
CA ILE A 198 16.91 -0.46 -0.12
C ILE A 198 16.16 0.84 -0.36
N LYS A 199 15.38 0.90 -1.42
CA LYS A 199 14.61 2.11 -1.74
C LYS A 199 13.37 2.24 -0.86
N PHE A 200 13.06 3.48 -0.49
CA PHE A 200 11.82 3.85 0.20
C PHE A 200 11.05 4.87 -0.62
N LEU A 201 9.78 4.62 -0.84
CA LEU A 201 8.85 5.57 -1.47
C LEU A 201 7.87 6.07 -0.42
N ASN A 202 7.92 7.35 -0.15
CA ASN A 202 6.91 8.01 0.65
C ASN A 202 5.73 8.36 -0.25
N HIS A 203 4.55 7.84 0.11
CA HIS A 203 3.33 7.96 -0.70
C HIS A 203 2.38 9.00 -0.11
#